data_510ac4343cb206f73a891cf16855e4c9
#
_entry.id   510ac4343cb206f73a891cf16855e4c9
#
_cell.length_a   1.000
_cell.length_b   1.000
_cell.length_c   1.000
_cell.angle_alpha   90.00
_cell.angle_beta   90.00
_cell.angle_gamma   90.00
#
_symmetry.space_group_name_H-M   'P 1'
#
loop_
_entity.id
_entity.type
_entity.pdbx_description
1 polymer ?
#
loop_
_entity_poly.entity_id
_entity_poly.type
_entity_poly.pdbx_seq_one_letter_code
_entity_poly.pdbx_strand_id
1 'polypeptide(L)'
;MSDLANLVAAARAEFEACTDPAALENVKARYLGKSGALTDLLKGLGKLSAAERPAAGAAINVAKQEIEESLATRRTALADAKLAEELAADALDVSLPGRGRGMGTLHPLARVQERIETLFHSLGFTVADGPEIEDYFHNFTALNTPENHPARSMQDTFYVEGGMVLRTHTSPIQVRYMEAHRPPIKIIAPGRVYRVDSDATHSPMFHQVEGLWIDRDVTFADLKGVITEFLRMFFERDDLKVRFRPSFFPFTEPSAEIDMAFGDGRWLEIMGSGQVHPNVLRAVHIDPEAFQGFAFGMGADRLAMLRYGIDDLRLFYENDLRFLRQFA
;
A
#
# COMPACT_ATOMS: atom_id res chain seq x y z
N MET A 1 58.73 12.69 46.03
CA MET A 1 58.33 13.23 44.69
C MET A 1 58.72 12.28 43.54
N SER A 2 59.89 11.57 43.67
CA SER A 2 60.28 10.58 42.60
C SER A 2 59.28 9.42 42.44
N ASP A 3 58.65 8.95 43.50
CA ASP A 3 57.75 7.76 43.44
C ASP A 3 56.45 8.06 42.73
N LEU A 4 55.88 9.28 42.88
CA LEU A 4 54.68 9.68 42.15
C LEU A 4 54.92 9.85 40.64
N ALA A 5 56.03 10.48 40.27
CA ALA A 5 56.42 10.61 38.86
C ALA A 5 56.68 9.25 38.19
N ASN A 6 57.30 8.33 38.92
CA ASN A 6 57.49 6.96 38.42
C ASN A 6 56.15 6.20 38.26
N LEU A 7 55.18 6.42 39.21
CA LEU A 7 53.85 5.83 39.11
C LEU A 7 53.06 6.35 37.91
N VAL A 8 53.10 7.65 37.66
CA VAL A 8 52.48 8.25 36.46
C VAL A 8 53.10 7.73 35.18
N ALA A 9 54.44 7.64 35.10
CA ALA A 9 55.13 7.12 33.94
C ALA A 9 54.79 5.65 33.68
N ALA A 10 54.76 4.84 34.74
CA ALA A 10 54.37 3.42 34.64
C ALA A 10 52.91 3.26 34.20
N ALA A 11 51.97 4.04 34.76
CA ALA A 11 50.57 4.01 34.34
C ALA A 11 50.42 4.37 32.85
N ARG A 12 51.07 5.42 32.40
CA ARG A 12 51.06 5.85 31.01
C ARG A 12 51.59 4.76 30.06
N ALA A 13 52.73 4.18 30.39
CA ALA A 13 53.31 3.10 29.58
C ALA A 13 52.41 1.86 29.48
N GLU A 14 51.76 1.47 30.62
CA GLU A 14 50.82 0.37 30.61
C GLU A 14 49.52 0.68 29.84
N PHE A 15 49.01 1.90 29.91
CA PHE A 15 47.86 2.30 29.08
C PHE A 15 48.18 2.27 27.61
N GLU A 16 49.35 2.80 27.23
CA GLU A 16 49.81 2.80 25.83
C GLU A 16 49.98 1.37 25.27
N ALA A 17 50.39 0.44 26.08
CA ALA A 17 50.56 -0.97 25.74
C ALA A 17 49.23 -1.74 25.54
N CYS A 18 48.09 -1.22 26.07
CA CYS A 18 46.81 -1.88 25.95
C CYS A 18 46.31 -1.83 24.48
N THR A 19 45.95 -2.97 23.91
CA THR A 19 45.46 -3.12 22.56
C THR A 19 43.93 -3.26 22.47
N ASP A 20 43.25 -3.47 23.61
CA ASP A 20 41.81 -3.61 23.69
C ASP A 20 41.22 -2.88 24.92
N PRO A 21 39.94 -2.51 24.89
CA PRO A 21 39.26 -1.79 25.96
C PRO A 21 39.21 -2.53 27.30
N ALA A 22 39.11 -3.86 27.28
CA ALA A 22 39.03 -4.67 28.52
C ALA A 22 40.37 -4.68 29.23
N ALA A 23 41.47 -4.84 28.50
CA ALA A 23 42.81 -4.70 29.06
C ALA A 23 43.03 -3.30 29.69
N LEU A 24 42.56 -2.24 28.99
CA LEU A 24 42.64 -0.87 29.47
C LEU A 24 41.90 -0.67 30.81
N GLU A 25 40.68 -1.19 30.94
CA GLU A 25 39.91 -1.11 32.18
C GLU A 25 40.56 -1.90 33.32
N ASN A 26 41.20 -3.04 33.03
CA ASN A 26 41.97 -3.79 34.03
C ASN A 26 43.19 -3.01 34.53
N VAL A 27 43.91 -2.37 33.63
CA VAL A 27 45.06 -1.50 34.02
C VAL A 27 44.56 -0.30 34.83
N LYS A 28 43.49 0.36 34.40
CA LYS A 28 42.86 1.45 35.16
C LYS A 28 42.53 1.02 36.60
N ALA A 29 41.99 -0.20 36.81
CA ALA A 29 41.66 -0.69 38.17
C ALA A 29 42.90 -0.81 39.05
N ARG A 30 44.07 -1.13 38.50
CA ARG A 30 45.34 -1.22 39.27
C ARG A 30 45.81 0.14 39.76
N TYR A 31 45.57 1.21 39.04
CA TYR A 31 46.02 2.57 39.41
C TYR A 31 44.95 3.39 40.10
N LEU A 32 43.72 3.38 39.60
CA LEU A 32 42.61 4.27 40.00
C LEU A 32 41.49 3.51 40.77
N GLY A 33 41.56 2.19 40.88
CA GLY A 33 40.57 1.38 41.56
C GLY A 33 40.51 1.60 43.06
N LYS A 34 39.51 1.00 43.75
CA LYS A 34 39.35 1.10 45.22
C LYS A 34 40.56 0.58 46.01
N SER A 35 41.32 -0.34 45.48
CA SER A 35 42.59 -0.90 46.00
C SER A 35 43.76 -0.57 45.07
N GLY A 36 43.63 0.46 44.25
CA GLY A 36 44.68 0.88 43.30
C GLY A 36 45.79 1.68 43.99
N ALA A 37 46.92 1.74 43.29
CA ALA A 37 48.15 2.35 43.84
C ALA A 37 47.94 3.81 44.28
N LEU A 38 47.18 4.63 43.56
CA LEU A 38 46.85 6.01 43.97
C LEU A 38 45.95 6.05 45.23
N THR A 39 44.99 5.14 45.33
CA THR A 39 44.11 5.04 46.48
C THR A 39 44.86 4.65 47.74
N ASP A 40 45.84 3.80 47.62
CA ASP A 40 46.69 3.45 48.78
C ASP A 40 47.63 4.57 49.22
N LEU A 41 48.12 5.36 48.27
CA LEU A 41 48.85 6.61 48.59
C LEU A 41 47.94 7.63 49.29
N LEU A 42 46.71 7.80 48.87
CA LEU A 42 45.70 8.66 49.56
C LEU A 42 45.40 8.19 50.99
N LYS A 43 45.25 6.87 51.20
CA LYS A 43 45.11 6.30 52.57
C LYS A 43 46.35 6.58 53.42
N GLY A 44 47.53 6.59 52.80
CA GLY A 44 48.80 6.87 53.44
C GLY A 44 48.93 8.32 53.98
N LEU A 45 48.19 9.27 53.42
CA LEU A 45 48.18 10.68 53.92
C LEU A 45 47.81 10.81 55.40
N GLY A 46 47.04 9.86 55.93
CA GLY A 46 46.66 9.85 57.37
C GLY A 46 47.85 9.67 58.31
N LYS A 47 48.99 9.15 57.82
CA LYS A 47 50.21 8.92 58.61
C LYS A 47 51.20 10.11 58.59
N LEU A 48 50.93 11.13 57.77
CA LEU A 48 51.76 12.33 57.63
C LEU A 48 51.40 13.39 58.69
N SER A 49 52.34 14.30 59.00
CA SER A 49 52.09 15.40 59.87
C SER A 49 51.05 16.38 59.30
N ALA A 50 50.39 17.18 60.13
CA ALA A 50 49.37 18.14 59.70
C ALA A 50 49.92 19.20 58.71
N ALA A 51 51.20 19.53 58.78
CA ALA A 51 51.86 20.49 57.88
C ALA A 51 52.17 19.88 56.45
N GLU A 52 52.45 18.61 56.41
CA GLU A 52 52.85 17.94 55.14
C GLU A 52 51.66 17.43 54.30
N ARG A 53 50.50 17.16 54.94
CA ARG A 53 49.32 16.61 54.30
C ARG A 53 48.82 17.42 53.09
N PRO A 54 48.68 18.77 53.19
CA PRO A 54 48.16 19.57 52.07
C PRO A 54 49.03 19.46 50.81
N ALA A 55 50.33 19.57 50.97
CA ALA A 55 51.30 19.48 49.87
C ALA A 55 51.31 18.08 49.21
N ALA A 56 51.32 17.02 50.05
CA ALA A 56 51.23 15.66 49.54
C ALA A 56 49.90 15.33 48.86
N GLY A 57 48.80 15.81 49.43
CA GLY A 57 47.48 15.66 48.82
C GLY A 57 47.34 16.37 47.46
N ALA A 58 47.89 17.60 47.36
CA ALA A 58 47.93 18.32 46.08
C ALA A 58 48.75 17.58 45.02
N ALA A 59 49.94 17.04 45.40
CA ALA A 59 50.77 16.26 44.49
C ALA A 59 50.09 14.96 43.97
N ILE A 60 49.38 14.27 44.86
CA ILE A 60 48.62 13.06 44.48
C ILE A 60 47.46 13.41 43.55
N ASN A 61 46.78 14.54 43.77
CA ASN A 61 45.70 14.98 42.88
C ASN A 61 46.21 15.35 41.49
N VAL A 62 47.38 15.99 41.38
CA VAL A 62 48.01 16.28 40.07
C VAL A 62 48.34 14.95 39.38
N ALA A 63 49.00 14.00 40.07
CA ALA A 63 49.30 12.69 39.51
C ALA A 63 48.04 11.92 39.06
N LYS A 64 46.95 12.05 39.84
CA LYS A 64 45.66 11.45 39.45
C LYS A 64 45.12 12.03 38.15
N GLN A 65 45.13 13.35 38.01
CA GLN A 65 44.70 14.02 36.77
C GLN A 65 45.54 13.57 35.56
N GLU A 66 46.87 13.54 35.70
CA GLU A 66 47.74 13.06 34.61
C GLU A 66 47.43 11.62 34.19
N ILE A 67 47.15 10.72 35.14
CA ILE A 67 46.78 9.34 34.87
C ILE A 67 45.39 9.27 34.21
N GLU A 68 44.40 10.08 34.66
CA GLU A 68 43.07 10.12 34.09
C GLU A 68 43.10 10.68 32.64
N GLU A 69 43.90 11.70 32.38
CA GLU A 69 44.12 12.25 31.04
C GLU A 69 44.76 11.21 30.10
N SER A 70 45.79 10.54 30.55
CA SER A 70 46.43 9.45 29.78
C SER A 70 45.49 8.32 29.45
N LEU A 71 44.67 7.90 30.44
CA LEU A 71 43.61 6.91 30.26
C LEU A 71 42.57 7.35 29.24
N ALA A 72 42.10 8.61 29.32
CA ALA A 72 41.12 9.14 28.41
C ALA A 72 41.66 9.20 26.97
N THR A 73 42.89 9.66 26.79
CA THR A 73 43.58 9.67 25.48
C THR A 73 43.64 8.28 24.85
N ARG A 74 44.07 7.24 25.67
CA ARG A 74 44.16 5.88 25.15
C ARG A 74 42.80 5.28 24.83
N ARG A 75 41.79 5.57 25.64
CA ARG A 75 40.40 5.12 25.42
C ARG A 75 39.84 5.66 24.08
N THR A 76 40.04 6.94 23.82
CA THR A 76 39.66 7.58 22.57
C THR A 76 40.42 6.93 21.39
N ALA A 77 41.73 6.75 21.50
CA ALA A 77 42.52 6.15 20.45
C ALA A 77 42.08 4.70 20.12
N LEU A 78 41.73 3.89 21.13
CA LEU A 78 41.21 2.54 20.90
C LEU A 78 39.80 2.56 20.27
N ALA A 79 38.93 3.49 20.68
CA ALA A 79 37.61 3.65 20.10
C ALA A 79 37.70 4.09 18.62
N ASP A 80 38.57 5.06 18.32
CA ASP A 80 38.79 5.54 16.95
C ASP A 80 39.38 4.45 16.05
N ALA A 81 40.34 3.68 16.56
CA ALA A 81 40.90 2.55 15.83
C ALA A 81 39.85 1.49 15.50
N LYS A 82 39.00 1.16 16.46
CA LYS A 82 37.89 0.22 16.24
C LYS A 82 36.89 0.75 15.23
N LEU A 83 36.51 2.02 15.35
CA LEU A 83 35.62 2.67 14.39
C LEU A 83 36.23 2.68 12.97
N ALA A 84 37.53 3.00 12.87
CA ALA A 84 38.21 2.97 11.57
C ALA A 84 38.22 1.57 10.95
N GLU A 85 38.39 0.53 11.74
CA GLU A 85 38.34 -0.86 11.27
C GLU A 85 36.91 -1.23 10.80
N GLU A 86 35.87 -0.87 11.56
CA GLU A 86 34.47 -1.08 11.19
C GLU A 86 34.10 -0.33 9.90
N LEU A 87 34.51 0.93 9.79
CA LEU A 87 34.28 1.72 8.57
C LEU A 87 35.05 1.17 7.35
N ALA A 88 36.24 0.66 7.56
CA ALA A 88 37.01 0.03 6.47
C ALA A 88 36.37 -1.30 6.02
N ALA A 89 35.83 -2.08 6.96
CA ALA A 89 35.13 -3.33 6.66
C ALA A 89 33.82 -3.09 5.91
N ASP A 90 33.11 -2.00 6.21
CA ASP A 90 31.85 -1.61 5.58
C ASP A 90 32.07 -0.73 4.32
N ALA A 91 33.30 -0.46 3.92
CA ALA A 91 33.60 0.39 2.77
C ALA A 91 33.05 -0.22 1.47
N LEU A 92 32.18 0.54 0.80
CA LEU A 92 31.65 0.19 -0.51
C LEU A 92 32.44 0.92 -1.60
N ASP A 93 32.76 0.19 -2.67
CA ASP A 93 33.36 0.80 -3.87
C ASP A 93 32.28 1.64 -4.60
N VAL A 94 32.31 2.95 -4.38
CA VAL A 94 31.40 3.91 -5.00
C VAL A 94 31.70 4.17 -6.49
N SER A 95 32.80 3.65 -7.03
CA SER A 95 33.11 3.74 -8.46
C SER A 95 32.35 2.71 -9.29
N LEU A 96 31.82 1.66 -8.64
CA LEU A 96 30.96 0.69 -9.32
C LEU A 96 29.63 1.34 -9.71
N PRO A 97 29.10 1.06 -10.92
CA PRO A 97 27.79 1.56 -11.31
C PRO A 97 26.74 1.07 -10.31
N GLY A 98 25.88 1.99 -9.84
CA GLY A 98 24.76 1.66 -8.97
C GLY A 98 23.89 0.58 -9.61
N ARG A 99 23.26 -0.25 -8.82
CA ARG A 99 22.24 -1.20 -9.32
C ARG A 99 21.16 -0.39 -10.03
N GLY A 100 21.09 -0.51 -11.35
CA GLY A 100 20.07 0.14 -12.15
C GLY A 100 18.69 -0.22 -11.59
N ARG A 101 17.85 0.78 -11.38
CA ARG A 101 16.43 0.52 -11.17
C ARG A 101 15.89 0.01 -12.50
N GLY A 102 15.44 -1.24 -12.55
CA GLY A 102 14.72 -1.74 -13.71
C GLY A 102 13.56 -0.80 -14.05
N MET A 103 13.18 -0.72 -15.31
CA MET A 103 11.96 0.00 -15.69
C MET A 103 10.78 -0.63 -14.94
N GLY A 104 9.96 0.20 -14.31
CA GLY A 104 8.70 -0.23 -13.72
C GLY A 104 7.71 -0.65 -14.82
N THR A 105 6.69 -1.39 -14.43
CA THR A 105 5.58 -1.78 -15.30
C THR A 105 4.27 -1.25 -14.74
N LEU A 106 3.23 -1.26 -15.56
CA LEU A 106 1.89 -0.92 -15.09
C LEU A 106 1.42 -1.95 -14.05
N HIS A 107 0.72 -1.45 -13.04
CA HIS A 107 0.04 -2.29 -12.06
C HIS A 107 -0.91 -3.26 -12.76
N PRO A 108 -1.05 -4.53 -12.33
CA PRO A 108 -1.90 -5.52 -13.00
C PRO A 108 -3.36 -5.06 -13.15
N LEU A 109 -3.93 -4.34 -12.18
CA LEU A 109 -5.26 -3.77 -12.31
C LEU A 109 -5.33 -2.68 -13.40
N ALA A 110 -4.31 -1.82 -13.52
CA ALA A 110 -4.26 -0.82 -14.58
C ALA A 110 -4.20 -1.47 -15.97
N ARG A 111 -3.42 -2.56 -16.13
CA ARG A 111 -3.37 -3.35 -17.38
C ARG A 111 -4.72 -3.97 -17.72
N VAL A 112 -5.43 -4.48 -16.72
CA VAL A 112 -6.77 -5.07 -16.90
C VAL A 112 -7.76 -3.99 -17.31
N GLN A 113 -7.74 -2.84 -16.66
CA GLN A 113 -8.62 -1.71 -16.99
C GLN A 113 -8.36 -1.22 -18.41
N GLU A 114 -7.11 -0.97 -18.80
CA GLU A 114 -6.74 -0.58 -20.17
C GLU A 114 -7.21 -1.59 -21.20
N ARG A 115 -7.08 -2.89 -20.90
CA ARG A 115 -7.59 -3.96 -21.77
C ARG A 115 -9.11 -3.91 -21.90
N ILE A 116 -9.84 -3.74 -20.80
CA ILE A 116 -11.32 -3.61 -20.82
C ILE A 116 -11.71 -2.41 -21.67
N GLU A 117 -11.12 -1.23 -21.46
CA GLU A 117 -11.40 -0.02 -22.20
C GLU A 117 -11.11 -0.20 -23.70
N THR A 118 -9.97 -0.79 -24.06
CA THR A 118 -9.60 -1.07 -25.45
C THR A 118 -10.61 -1.99 -26.13
N LEU A 119 -11.04 -3.07 -25.46
CA LEU A 119 -12.01 -4.01 -26.01
C LEU A 119 -13.38 -3.36 -26.20
N PHE A 120 -13.89 -2.62 -25.22
CA PHE A 120 -15.16 -1.93 -25.36
C PHE A 120 -15.10 -0.80 -26.40
N HIS A 121 -13.96 -0.12 -26.51
CA HIS A 121 -13.77 0.85 -27.57
C HIS A 121 -13.89 0.21 -28.97
N SER A 122 -13.31 -0.99 -29.16
CA SER A 122 -13.46 -1.74 -30.43
C SER A 122 -14.90 -2.17 -30.72
N LEU A 123 -15.72 -2.32 -29.66
CA LEU A 123 -17.17 -2.58 -29.77
C LEU A 123 -18.00 -1.30 -29.93
N GLY A 124 -17.37 -0.13 -30.03
CA GLY A 124 -18.02 1.17 -30.26
C GLY A 124 -18.52 1.87 -29.00
N PHE A 125 -18.03 1.50 -27.82
CA PHE A 125 -18.29 2.22 -26.58
C PHE A 125 -17.27 3.34 -26.38
N THR A 126 -17.69 4.43 -25.76
CA THR A 126 -16.81 5.52 -25.29
C THR A 126 -16.66 5.46 -23.78
N VAL A 127 -15.53 5.93 -23.27
CA VAL A 127 -15.28 6.00 -21.82
C VAL A 127 -15.91 7.27 -21.26
N ALA A 128 -16.71 7.12 -20.22
CA ALA A 128 -17.28 8.22 -19.46
C ALA A 128 -16.67 8.25 -18.05
N ASP A 129 -16.51 9.44 -17.47
CA ASP A 129 -15.96 9.68 -16.14
C ASP A 129 -16.92 10.50 -15.27
N GLY A 130 -16.72 10.48 -13.97
CA GLY A 130 -17.52 11.24 -13.02
C GLY A 130 -16.97 11.18 -11.58
N PRO A 131 -17.58 11.96 -10.66
CA PRO A 131 -17.08 12.11 -9.30
C PRO A 131 -17.17 10.82 -8.47
N GLU A 132 -16.24 10.65 -7.53
CA GLU A 132 -16.28 9.55 -6.55
C GLU A 132 -17.17 9.87 -5.34
N ILE A 133 -17.34 11.15 -5.02
CA ILE A 133 -18.25 11.64 -3.99
C ILE A 133 -19.54 12.05 -4.67
N GLU A 134 -20.64 11.42 -4.29
CA GLU A 134 -21.93 11.55 -4.97
C GLU A 134 -23.05 11.97 -4.02
N ASP A 135 -24.07 12.57 -4.59
CA ASP A 135 -25.32 12.81 -3.89
C ASP A 135 -26.23 11.57 -3.93
N TYR A 136 -27.28 11.62 -3.10
CA TYR A 136 -28.25 10.54 -3.02
C TYR A 136 -29.10 10.35 -4.28
N PHE A 137 -29.31 11.40 -5.05
CA PHE A 137 -30.09 11.31 -6.26
C PHE A 137 -29.37 10.44 -7.29
N HIS A 138 -28.11 10.75 -7.59
CA HIS A 138 -27.35 10.03 -8.60
C HIS A 138 -26.95 8.62 -8.15
N ASN A 139 -26.61 8.43 -6.84
CA ASN A 139 -26.17 7.13 -6.37
C ASN A 139 -27.31 6.14 -6.11
N PHE A 140 -28.56 6.65 -5.90
CA PHE A 140 -29.69 5.79 -5.52
C PHE A 140 -30.99 6.13 -6.25
N THR A 141 -31.51 7.36 -6.10
CA THR A 141 -32.89 7.68 -6.48
C THR A 141 -33.11 7.56 -7.98
N ALA A 142 -32.22 8.14 -8.80
CA ALA A 142 -32.27 8.05 -10.24
C ALA A 142 -32.12 6.62 -10.76
N LEU A 143 -31.52 5.75 -9.96
CA LEU A 143 -31.35 4.32 -10.24
C LEU A 143 -32.50 3.46 -9.70
N ASN A 144 -33.70 4.04 -9.57
CA ASN A 144 -34.90 3.36 -9.10
C ASN A 144 -34.77 2.74 -7.71
N THR A 145 -33.92 3.32 -6.85
CA THR A 145 -33.69 2.91 -5.46
C THR A 145 -34.11 4.05 -4.52
N PRO A 146 -35.40 4.30 -4.33
CA PRO A 146 -35.91 5.37 -3.48
C PRO A 146 -35.60 5.12 -1.99
N GLU A 147 -35.83 6.14 -1.15
CA GLU A 147 -35.42 6.16 0.26
C GLU A 147 -35.89 4.93 1.07
N ASN A 148 -37.08 4.44 0.77
CA ASN A 148 -37.70 3.29 1.47
C ASN A 148 -37.42 1.95 0.77
N HIS A 149 -36.55 1.88 -0.21
CA HIS A 149 -36.27 0.65 -0.93
C HIS A 149 -35.40 -0.28 -0.08
N PRO A 150 -35.75 -1.59 0.09
CA PRO A 150 -34.97 -2.51 0.92
C PRO A 150 -33.49 -2.63 0.52
N ALA A 151 -33.17 -2.56 -0.76
CA ALA A 151 -31.80 -2.63 -1.26
C ALA A 151 -30.92 -1.45 -0.81
N ARG A 152 -31.53 -0.30 -0.42
CA ARG A 152 -30.80 0.85 0.09
C ARG A 152 -30.35 0.67 1.54
N SER A 153 -31.13 -0.03 2.36
CA SER A 153 -30.79 -0.33 3.76
C SER A 153 -29.73 -1.43 3.90
N MET A 154 -29.50 -2.20 2.84
CA MET A 154 -28.53 -3.30 2.80
C MET A 154 -27.16 -2.90 2.24
N GLN A 155 -26.99 -1.64 1.84
CA GLN A 155 -25.73 -1.18 1.27
C GLN A 155 -24.84 -0.59 2.35
N ASP A 156 -23.70 -1.20 2.55
CA ASP A 156 -22.62 -0.72 3.40
C ASP A 156 -21.95 0.49 2.72
N THR A 157 -22.55 1.67 2.93
CA THR A 157 -22.17 2.92 2.26
C THR A 157 -21.30 3.77 3.18
N PHE A 158 -20.20 4.31 2.66
CA PHE A 158 -19.43 5.34 3.35
C PHE A 158 -20.08 6.70 3.16
N TYR A 159 -20.46 7.33 4.27
CA TYR A 159 -21.05 8.67 4.31
C TYR A 159 -19.95 9.71 4.51
N VAL A 160 -20.07 10.84 3.81
CA VAL A 160 -19.20 12.01 3.96
C VAL A 160 -20.01 13.23 4.42
N GLU A 161 -19.33 14.26 4.92
CA GLU A 161 -19.99 15.48 5.37
C GLU A 161 -20.86 16.12 4.27
N GLY A 162 -21.93 16.78 4.67
CA GLY A 162 -22.85 17.46 3.74
C GLY A 162 -23.90 16.54 3.10
N GLY A 163 -24.10 15.33 3.63
CA GLY A 163 -25.12 14.40 3.12
C GLY A 163 -24.75 13.73 1.79
N MET A 164 -23.46 13.66 1.52
CA MET A 164 -22.90 12.96 0.35
C MET A 164 -22.44 11.56 0.72
N VAL A 165 -22.15 10.74 -0.28
CA VAL A 165 -21.63 9.38 -0.12
C VAL A 165 -20.43 9.13 -1.02
N LEU A 166 -19.56 8.21 -0.64
CA LEU A 166 -18.66 7.59 -1.60
C LEU A 166 -19.49 6.64 -2.47
N ARG A 167 -19.39 6.77 -3.78
CA ARG A 167 -20.19 5.97 -4.73
C ARG A 167 -19.98 4.47 -4.51
N THR A 168 -21.07 3.72 -4.43
CA THR A 168 -21.08 2.26 -4.19
C THR A 168 -20.95 1.45 -5.48
N HIS A 169 -21.11 2.09 -6.61
CA HIS A 169 -21.00 1.59 -7.98
C HIS A 169 -20.72 2.76 -8.93
N THR A 170 -20.40 2.47 -10.19
CA THR A 170 -20.13 3.52 -11.19
C THR A 170 -21.38 3.97 -11.94
N SER A 171 -22.57 3.43 -11.62
CA SER A 171 -23.86 3.83 -12.23
C SER A 171 -24.19 5.33 -12.13
N PRO A 172 -23.77 6.10 -11.09
CA PRO A 172 -23.93 7.54 -11.09
C PRO A 172 -23.36 8.24 -12.34
N ILE A 173 -22.23 7.72 -12.86
CA ILE A 173 -21.65 8.24 -14.10
C ILE A 173 -22.63 8.07 -15.27
N GLN A 174 -23.33 6.93 -15.34
CA GLN A 174 -24.34 6.68 -16.37
C GLN A 174 -25.50 7.67 -16.26
N VAL A 175 -25.98 7.94 -15.03
CA VAL A 175 -27.04 8.94 -14.77
C VAL A 175 -26.59 10.31 -15.26
N ARG A 176 -25.43 10.78 -14.82
CA ARG A 176 -24.87 12.09 -15.23
C ARG A 176 -24.66 12.19 -16.73
N TYR A 177 -24.20 11.10 -17.35
CA TYR A 177 -24.00 11.09 -18.80
C TYR A 177 -25.33 11.21 -19.55
N MET A 178 -26.38 10.50 -19.11
CA MET A 178 -27.73 10.58 -19.68
C MET A 178 -28.41 11.95 -19.48
N GLU A 179 -28.11 12.64 -18.36
CA GLU A 179 -28.57 14.03 -18.14
C GLU A 179 -27.94 15.01 -19.15
N ALA A 180 -26.65 14.81 -19.46
CA ALA A 180 -25.89 15.71 -20.35
C ALA A 180 -26.02 15.37 -21.84
N HIS A 181 -26.42 14.15 -22.19
CA HIS A 181 -26.41 13.65 -23.57
C HIS A 181 -27.76 13.02 -23.96
N ARG A 182 -28.08 13.09 -25.25
CA ARG A 182 -29.27 12.44 -25.81
C ARG A 182 -28.89 11.12 -26.49
N PRO A 183 -29.79 10.12 -26.47
CA PRO A 183 -29.57 8.91 -27.24
C PRO A 183 -29.34 9.19 -28.75
N PRO A 184 -28.51 8.38 -29.44
CA PRO A 184 -27.92 7.13 -28.93
C PRO A 184 -26.76 7.34 -27.97
N ILE A 185 -26.73 6.56 -26.89
CA ILE A 185 -25.70 6.57 -25.86
C ILE A 185 -25.06 5.18 -25.81
N LYS A 186 -23.74 5.09 -25.87
CA LYS A 186 -23.02 3.85 -25.79
C LYS A 186 -21.69 4.07 -25.05
N ILE A 187 -21.67 3.82 -23.75
CA ILE A 187 -20.57 4.16 -22.86
C ILE A 187 -20.17 3.01 -21.96
N ILE A 188 -18.91 3.03 -21.52
CA ILE A 188 -18.45 2.36 -20.30
C ILE A 188 -18.01 3.40 -19.27
N ALA A 189 -18.21 3.10 -18.01
CA ALA A 189 -17.86 3.92 -16.86
C ALA A 189 -16.92 3.15 -15.92
N PRO A 190 -15.60 3.16 -16.17
CA PRO A 190 -14.61 2.59 -15.26
C PRO A 190 -14.40 3.53 -14.08
N GLY A 191 -14.13 2.96 -12.89
CA GLY A 191 -13.78 3.78 -11.75
C GLY A 191 -13.68 3.02 -10.44
N ARG A 192 -13.18 3.71 -9.42
CA ARG A 192 -13.16 3.21 -8.05
C ARG A 192 -14.54 3.32 -7.43
N VAL A 193 -14.88 2.33 -6.64
CA VAL A 193 -16.13 2.27 -5.88
C VAL A 193 -15.83 1.81 -4.44
N TYR A 194 -16.77 2.08 -3.53
CA TYR A 194 -16.52 1.97 -2.10
C TYR A 194 -17.67 1.26 -1.39
N ARG A 195 -17.35 0.23 -0.61
CA ARG A 195 -18.31 -0.52 0.22
C ARG A 195 -17.67 -0.88 1.55
N VAL A 196 -18.46 -0.88 2.63
CA VAL A 196 -17.97 -1.28 3.95
C VAL A 196 -17.90 -2.81 4.00
N ASP A 197 -16.93 -3.39 3.32
CA ASP A 197 -16.68 -4.82 3.27
C ASP A 197 -15.19 -5.10 3.13
N SER A 198 -14.66 -6.14 3.80
CA SER A 198 -13.23 -6.45 3.77
C SER A 198 -12.97 -7.91 4.13
N ASP A 199 -12.63 -8.72 3.12
CA ASP A 199 -12.15 -10.10 3.28
C ASP A 199 -11.16 -10.48 2.16
N ALA A 200 -10.88 -11.76 1.95
CA ALA A 200 -9.98 -12.22 0.88
C ALA A 200 -10.52 -11.96 -0.54
N THR A 201 -11.82 -11.71 -0.69
CA THR A 201 -12.53 -11.50 -1.95
C THR A 201 -13.15 -10.11 -2.08
N HIS A 202 -13.16 -9.32 -1.00
CA HIS A 202 -13.72 -7.99 -0.91
C HIS A 202 -12.71 -6.99 -0.33
N SER A 203 -12.70 -5.78 -0.89
CA SER A 203 -11.92 -4.65 -0.41
C SER A 203 -12.84 -3.44 -0.22
N PRO A 204 -12.61 -2.61 0.82
CA PRO A 204 -13.39 -1.38 1.01
C PRO A 204 -13.37 -0.44 -0.19
N MET A 205 -12.33 -0.49 -0.99
CA MET A 205 -12.21 0.16 -2.28
C MET A 205 -11.83 -0.89 -3.32
N PHE A 206 -12.53 -0.92 -4.45
CA PHE A 206 -12.22 -1.78 -5.59
C PHE A 206 -12.58 -1.07 -6.91
N HIS A 207 -12.19 -1.66 -8.04
CA HIS A 207 -12.47 -1.10 -9.34
C HIS A 207 -13.66 -1.80 -9.99
N GLN A 208 -14.56 -1.00 -10.52
CA GLN A 208 -15.73 -1.46 -11.26
C GLN A 208 -15.75 -0.83 -12.64
N VAL A 209 -16.25 -1.57 -13.62
CA VAL A 209 -16.57 -1.04 -14.95
C VAL A 209 -18.03 -1.35 -15.21
N GLU A 210 -18.82 -0.33 -15.45
CA GLU A 210 -20.19 -0.49 -15.89
C GLU A 210 -20.35 -0.03 -17.33
N GLY A 211 -21.28 -0.62 -18.05
CA GLY A 211 -21.61 -0.24 -19.42
C GLY A 211 -23.07 0.09 -19.55
N LEU A 212 -23.35 1.02 -20.47
CA LEU A 212 -24.71 1.47 -20.81
C LEU A 212 -24.82 1.62 -22.34
N TRP A 213 -25.85 1.04 -22.92
CA TRP A 213 -26.23 1.30 -24.30
C TRP A 213 -27.71 1.62 -24.37
N ILE A 214 -28.06 2.83 -24.78
CA ILE A 214 -29.43 3.33 -24.99
C ILE A 214 -29.60 3.72 -26.44
N ASP A 215 -30.57 3.12 -27.11
CA ASP A 215 -30.97 3.46 -28.49
C ASP A 215 -32.43 3.05 -28.72
N ARG A 216 -32.93 3.15 -29.96
CA ARG A 216 -34.32 2.79 -30.29
C ARG A 216 -34.61 1.31 -30.27
N ASP A 217 -33.69 0.51 -30.80
CA ASP A 217 -33.89 -0.92 -31.10
C ASP A 217 -32.95 -1.87 -30.31
N VAL A 218 -32.34 -1.41 -29.21
CA VAL A 218 -31.40 -2.20 -28.40
C VAL A 218 -32.15 -3.21 -27.54
N THR A 219 -31.76 -4.47 -27.65
CA THR A 219 -32.45 -5.60 -27.02
C THR A 219 -31.58 -6.35 -26.01
N PHE A 220 -32.20 -7.25 -25.26
CA PHE A 220 -31.46 -8.20 -24.40
C PHE A 220 -30.56 -9.16 -25.21
N ALA A 221 -30.89 -9.42 -26.47
CA ALA A 221 -30.05 -10.22 -27.35
C ALA A 221 -28.73 -9.47 -27.68
N ASP A 222 -28.77 -8.16 -27.84
CA ASP A 222 -27.58 -7.31 -28.05
C ASP A 222 -26.69 -7.34 -26.81
N LEU A 223 -27.27 -7.24 -25.60
CA LEU A 223 -26.54 -7.41 -24.35
C LEU A 223 -25.80 -8.75 -24.31
N LYS A 224 -26.51 -9.85 -24.64
CA LYS A 224 -25.89 -11.20 -24.66
C LYS A 224 -24.74 -11.26 -25.66
N GLY A 225 -24.91 -10.69 -26.84
CA GLY A 225 -23.88 -10.63 -27.89
C GLY A 225 -22.64 -9.88 -27.41
N VAL A 226 -22.82 -8.65 -26.94
CA VAL A 226 -21.73 -7.77 -26.46
C VAL A 226 -20.93 -8.42 -25.34
N ILE A 227 -21.61 -8.97 -24.34
CA ILE A 227 -20.94 -9.55 -23.18
C ILE A 227 -20.22 -10.87 -23.54
N THR A 228 -20.85 -11.71 -24.35
CA THR A 228 -20.21 -12.98 -24.78
C THR A 228 -18.95 -12.70 -25.58
N GLU A 229 -19.00 -11.73 -26.50
CA GLU A 229 -17.85 -11.35 -27.31
C GLU A 229 -16.74 -10.72 -26.46
N PHE A 230 -17.11 -9.76 -25.59
CA PHE A 230 -16.17 -9.16 -24.64
C PHE A 230 -15.42 -10.24 -23.83
N LEU A 231 -16.13 -11.17 -23.22
CA LEU A 231 -15.50 -12.20 -22.37
C LEU A 231 -14.56 -13.12 -23.18
N ARG A 232 -14.94 -13.49 -24.39
CA ARG A 232 -14.06 -14.28 -25.29
C ARG A 232 -12.77 -13.54 -25.61
N MET A 233 -12.88 -12.28 -26.02
CA MET A 233 -11.73 -11.42 -26.31
C MET A 233 -10.88 -11.14 -25.07
N PHE A 234 -11.52 -10.93 -23.92
CA PHE A 234 -10.82 -10.62 -22.68
C PHE A 234 -9.97 -11.79 -22.17
N PHE A 235 -10.54 -13.00 -22.13
CA PHE A 235 -9.84 -14.19 -21.64
C PHE A 235 -9.03 -14.92 -22.72
N GLU A 236 -9.24 -14.61 -24.01
CA GLU A 236 -8.55 -15.25 -25.14
C GLU A 236 -8.70 -16.77 -25.12
N ARG A 237 -9.94 -17.24 -24.83
CA ARG A 237 -10.24 -18.67 -24.68
C ARG A 237 -11.47 -19.05 -25.48
N ASP A 238 -11.33 -20.09 -26.34
CA ASP A 238 -12.40 -20.62 -27.18
C ASP A 238 -13.33 -21.57 -26.40
N ASP A 239 -12.87 -22.14 -25.30
CA ASP A 239 -13.64 -23.05 -24.45
C ASP A 239 -14.49 -22.33 -23.39
N LEU A 240 -14.53 -20.99 -23.42
CA LEU A 240 -15.32 -20.18 -22.52
C LEU A 240 -16.82 -20.42 -22.74
N LYS A 241 -17.52 -20.78 -21.69
CA LYS A 241 -18.99 -20.89 -21.65
C LYS A 241 -19.56 -19.73 -20.84
N VAL A 242 -20.61 -19.09 -21.35
CA VAL A 242 -21.31 -17.99 -20.70
C VAL A 242 -22.79 -18.37 -20.54
N ARG A 243 -23.36 -18.11 -19.36
CA ARG A 243 -24.80 -18.26 -19.14
C ARG A 243 -25.36 -17.04 -18.42
N PHE A 244 -26.61 -16.76 -18.69
CA PHE A 244 -27.38 -15.69 -18.05
C PHE A 244 -28.41 -16.34 -17.13
N ARG A 245 -28.37 -16.01 -15.85
CA ARG A 245 -29.34 -16.44 -14.84
C ARG A 245 -30.28 -15.29 -14.50
N PRO A 246 -31.61 -15.51 -14.42
CA PRO A 246 -32.50 -14.48 -13.89
C PRO A 246 -32.06 -13.98 -12.53
N SER A 247 -32.11 -12.67 -12.35
CA SER A 247 -31.78 -11.98 -11.10
C SER A 247 -32.66 -10.75 -10.91
N PHE A 248 -32.43 -9.98 -9.89
CA PHE A 248 -33.14 -8.74 -9.60
C PHE A 248 -32.17 -7.62 -9.26
N PHE A 249 -32.27 -6.51 -10.01
CA PHE A 249 -31.67 -5.24 -9.67
C PHE A 249 -32.70 -4.13 -9.84
N PRO A 250 -32.77 -3.13 -8.91
CA PRO A 250 -33.82 -2.11 -8.96
C PRO A 250 -33.78 -1.25 -10.26
N PHE A 251 -32.63 -1.13 -10.88
CA PHE A 251 -32.39 -0.29 -12.06
C PHE A 251 -32.48 -1.04 -13.40
N THR A 252 -32.76 -2.34 -13.37
CA THR A 252 -32.95 -3.16 -14.60
C THR A 252 -34.16 -4.08 -14.51
N GLU A 253 -34.85 -4.31 -15.66
CA GLU A 253 -35.96 -5.25 -15.80
C GLU A 253 -36.11 -5.65 -17.29
N PRO A 254 -35.89 -6.93 -17.66
CA PRO A 254 -35.41 -8.03 -16.83
C PRO A 254 -33.94 -7.86 -16.43
N SER A 255 -33.59 -8.45 -15.27
CA SER A 255 -32.23 -8.51 -14.76
C SER A 255 -31.64 -9.89 -14.91
N ALA A 256 -30.33 -9.97 -15.11
CA ALA A 256 -29.61 -11.24 -15.13
C ALA A 256 -28.22 -11.12 -14.49
N GLU A 257 -27.87 -12.13 -13.74
CA GLU A 257 -26.47 -12.41 -13.39
C GLU A 257 -25.81 -13.21 -14.51
N ILE A 258 -24.53 -12.92 -14.76
CA ILE A 258 -23.75 -13.58 -15.79
C ILE A 258 -22.67 -14.43 -15.16
N ASP A 259 -22.77 -15.73 -15.42
CA ASP A 259 -21.76 -16.69 -15.00
C ASP A 259 -20.92 -17.11 -16.19
N MET A 260 -19.64 -17.40 -15.93
CA MET A 260 -18.76 -18.01 -16.90
C MET A 260 -18.12 -19.29 -16.36
N ALA A 261 -17.71 -20.17 -17.26
CA ALA A 261 -16.90 -21.36 -16.96
C ALA A 261 -15.89 -21.61 -18.08
N PHE A 262 -14.73 -22.14 -17.72
CA PHE A 262 -13.72 -22.61 -18.67
C PHE A 262 -13.87 -24.12 -18.85
N GLY A 263 -14.06 -24.57 -20.09
CA GLY A 263 -14.28 -25.98 -20.40
C GLY A 263 -15.45 -26.57 -19.63
N ASP A 264 -15.20 -27.62 -18.84
CA ASP A 264 -16.16 -28.25 -17.93
C ASP A 264 -15.98 -27.79 -16.47
N GLY A 265 -15.31 -26.66 -16.27
CA GLY A 265 -15.02 -26.08 -14.97
C GLY A 265 -16.26 -25.59 -14.23
N ARG A 266 -16.03 -25.15 -12.98
CA ARG A 266 -17.07 -24.57 -12.13
C ARG A 266 -17.57 -23.25 -12.72
N TRP A 267 -18.88 -23.02 -12.63
CA TRP A 267 -19.49 -21.74 -12.94
C TRP A 267 -19.12 -20.68 -11.89
N LEU A 268 -18.67 -19.53 -12.39
CA LEU A 268 -18.27 -18.38 -11.58
C LEU A 268 -19.11 -17.19 -12.00
N GLU A 269 -19.80 -16.58 -11.05
CA GLU A 269 -20.49 -15.31 -11.25
C GLU A 269 -19.46 -14.19 -11.43
N ILE A 270 -19.64 -13.37 -12.45
CA ILE A 270 -18.67 -12.34 -12.84
C ILE A 270 -19.26 -10.94 -12.99
N MET A 271 -20.56 -10.82 -13.30
CA MET A 271 -21.22 -9.52 -13.47
C MET A 271 -22.73 -9.60 -13.34
N GLY A 272 -23.34 -8.45 -13.01
CA GLY A 272 -24.78 -8.22 -13.13
C GLY A 272 -25.11 -7.44 -14.41
N SER A 273 -26.33 -7.64 -14.92
CA SER A 273 -26.77 -6.96 -16.16
C SER A 273 -28.29 -6.93 -16.26
N GLY A 274 -28.82 -6.20 -17.22
CA GLY A 274 -30.24 -6.22 -17.56
C GLY A 274 -30.64 -5.11 -18.51
N GLN A 275 -31.92 -5.13 -18.94
CA GLN A 275 -32.53 -4.00 -19.62
C GLN A 275 -32.74 -2.86 -18.64
N VAL A 276 -32.42 -1.64 -19.06
CA VAL A 276 -32.55 -0.45 -18.21
C VAL A 276 -34.01 -0.23 -17.85
N HIS A 277 -34.29 -0.14 -16.55
CA HIS A 277 -35.66 0.04 -16.06
C HIS A 277 -36.24 1.39 -16.56
N PRO A 278 -37.52 1.44 -17.04
CA PRO A 278 -38.13 2.66 -17.55
C PRO A 278 -38.07 3.86 -16.58
N ASN A 279 -38.11 3.62 -15.26
CA ASN A 279 -38.01 4.67 -14.27
C ASN A 279 -36.64 5.38 -14.27
N VAL A 280 -35.56 4.65 -14.59
CA VAL A 280 -34.22 5.23 -14.73
C VAL A 280 -34.18 6.21 -15.90
N LEU A 281 -34.77 5.84 -17.05
CA LEU A 281 -34.86 6.73 -18.21
C LEU A 281 -35.73 7.96 -17.91
N ARG A 282 -36.87 7.79 -17.21
CA ARG A 282 -37.74 8.91 -16.79
C ARG A 282 -37.02 9.86 -15.85
N ALA A 283 -36.21 9.33 -14.91
CA ALA A 283 -35.48 10.15 -13.94
C ALA A 283 -34.50 11.13 -14.61
N VAL A 284 -34.00 10.79 -15.82
CA VAL A 284 -33.07 11.60 -16.62
C VAL A 284 -33.73 12.22 -17.87
N HIS A 285 -35.07 12.27 -17.89
CA HIS A 285 -35.88 12.90 -18.97
C HIS A 285 -35.67 12.27 -20.36
N ILE A 286 -35.39 10.97 -20.41
CA ILE A 286 -35.42 10.15 -21.64
C ILE A 286 -36.76 9.44 -21.73
N ASP A 287 -37.42 9.51 -22.88
CA ASP A 287 -38.70 8.85 -23.11
C ASP A 287 -38.53 7.32 -23.26
N PRO A 288 -39.01 6.50 -22.32
CA PRO A 288 -38.86 5.05 -22.37
C PRO A 288 -39.73 4.36 -23.44
N GLU A 289 -40.69 5.08 -24.05
CA GLU A 289 -41.47 4.56 -25.19
C GLU A 289 -40.70 4.73 -26.51
N ALA A 290 -39.77 5.69 -26.56
CA ALA A 290 -38.97 5.98 -27.75
C ALA A 290 -37.57 5.30 -27.70
N PHE A 291 -37.07 5.06 -26.51
CA PHE A 291 -35.70 4.55 -26.27
C PHE A 291 -35.70 3.44 -25.26
N GLN A 292 -34.88 2.46 -25.50
CA GLN A 292 -34.62 1.37 -24.57
C GLN A 292 -33.12 1.05 -24.57
N GLY A 293 -32.66 0.19 -23.69
CA GLY A 293 -31.26 -0.20 -23.68
C GLY A 293 -30.92 -1.16 -22.56
N PHE A 294 -29.67 -1.49 -22.46
CA PHE A 294 -29.17 -2.36 -21.42
C PHE A 294 -28.03 -1.72 -20.65
N ALA A 295 -27.85 -2.21 -19.42
CA ALA A 295 -26.70 -1.91 -18.57
C ALA A 295 -26.07 -3.22 -18.06
N PHE A 296 -24.79 -3.16 -17.75
CA PHE A 296 -24.04 -4.23 -17.10
C PHE A 296 -22.97 -3.66 -16.17
N GLY A 297 -22.56 -4.43 -15.16
CA GLY A 297 -21.51 -4.02 -14.23
C GLY A 297 -20.63 -5.20 -13.83
N MET A 298 -19.30 -4.99 -13.85
CA MET A 298 -18.31 -6.00 -13.52
C MET A 298 -17.21 -5.43 -12.62
N GLY A 299 -16.72 -6.23 -11.66
CA GLY A 299 -15.54 -5.90 -10.88
C GLY A 299 -14.26 -6.15 -11.69
N ALA A 300 -13.50 -5.09 -11.99
CA ALA A 300 -12.25 -5.24 -12.74
C ALA A 300 -11.21 -6.05 -11.95
N ASP A 301 -11.20 -5.92 -10.64
CA ASP A 301 -10.36 -6.73 -9.73
C ASP A 301 -10.69 -8.21 -9.83
N ARG A 302 -11.98 -8.55 -9.88
CA ARG A 302 -12.44 -9.94 -10.05
C ARG A 302 -11.97 -10.52 -11.37
N LEU A 303 -12.07 -9.76 -12.45
CA LEU A 303 -11.56 -10.16 -13.76
C LEU A 303 -10.03 -10.32 -13.76
N ALA A 304 -9.30 -9.45 -13.04
CA ALA A 304 -7.86 -9.56 -12.86
C ALA A 304 -7.48 -10.83 -12.10
N MET A 305 -8.16 -11.13 -10.99
CA MET A 305 -7.96 -12.37 -10.24
C MET A 305 -8.11 -13.61 -11.14
N LEU A 306 -9.17 -13.65 -11.92
CA LEU A 306 -9.46 -14.78 -12.81
C LEU A 306 -8.46 -14.90 -13.98
N ARG A 307 -8.03 -13.77 -14.55
CA ARG A 307 -7.07 -13.74 -15.65
C ARG A 307 -5.67 -14.19 -15.23
N TYR A 308 -5.25 -13.77 -14.03
CA TYR A 308 -3.90 -14.04 -13.52
C TYR A 308 -3.83 -15.22 -12.54
N GLY A 309 -4.95 -15.86 -12.20
CA GLY A 309 -5.00 -16.98 -11.26
C GLY A 309 -4.64 -16.58 -9.84
N ILE A 310 -5.13 -15.42 -9.38
CA ILE A 310 -4.86 -14.87 -8.04
C ILE A 310 -6.07 -15.17 -7.16
N ASP A 311 -5.82 -15.80 -6.01
CA ASP A 311 -6.88 -16.24 -5.10
C ASP A 311 -7.23 -15.20 -4.01
N ASP A 312 -6.36 -14.22 -3.77
CA ASP A 312 -6.52 -13.20 -2.73
C ASP A 312 -6.42 -11.80 -3.33
N LEU A 313 -7.55 -11.07 -3.29
CA LEU A 313 -7.68 -9.72 -3.83
C LEU A 313 -6.76 -8.72 -3.15
N ARG A 314 -6.44 -8.92 -1.85
CA ARG A 314 -5.61 -8.01 -1.07
C ARG A 314 -4.20 -7.85 -1.63
N LEU A 315 -3.68 -8.89 -2.32
CA LEU A 315 -2.36 -8.85 -2.96
C LEU A 315 -2.22 -7.69 -3.98
N PHE A 316 -3.31 -7.26 -4.60
CA PHE A 316 -3.28 -6.09 -5.49
C PHE A 316 -3.08 -4.76 -4.75
N TYR A 317 -3.36 -4.71 -3.44
CA TYR A 317 -3.36 -3.48 -2.65
C TYR A 317 -2.25 -3.41 -1.59
N GLU A 318 -1.57 -4.53 -1.29
CA GLU A 318 -0.49 -4.59 -0.29
C GLU A 318 0.82 -3.95 -0.78
N ASN A 319 0.94 -3.62 -2.06
CA ASN A 319 2.12 -3.01 -2.67
C ASN A 319 3.42 -3.83 -2.47
N ASP A 320 3.32 -5.16 -2.39
CA ASP A 320 4.48 -6.04 -2.30
C ASP A 320 5.20 -6.11 -3.65
N LEU A 321 6.44 -5.62 -3.69
CA LEU A 321 7.25 -5.62 -4.91
C LEU A 321 7.53 -7.02 -5.46
N ARG A 322 7.54 -8.06 -4.62
CA ARG A 322 7.73 -9.45 -5.07
C ARG A 322 6.53 -9.93 -5.87
N PHE A 323 5.31 -9.51 -5.45
CA PHE A 323 4.09 -9.76 -6.19
C PHE A 323 4.06 -8.95 -7.48
N LEU A 324 4.28 -7.64 -7.41
CA LEU A 324 4.18 -6.74 -8.56
C LEU A 324 5.19 -7.05 -9.67
N ARG A 325 6.39 -7.52 -9.33
CA ARG A 325 7.43 -7.92 -10.30
C ARG A 325 7.05 -9.11 -11.18
N GLN A 326 6.06 -9.90 -10.79
CA GLN A 326 5.57 -11.03 -11.60
C GLN A 326 4.82 -10.57 -12.84
N PHE A 327 4.40 -9.31 -12.90
CA PHE A 327 3.69 -8.70 -14.02
C PHE A 327 4.60 -7.80 -14.88
N ALA A 328 5.92 -7.86 -14.69
CA ALA A 328 6.91 -7.06 -15.41
C ALA A 328 7.13 -7.56 -16.86
#